data_cb7233890c311cb0d88f4b09fc51d6b1
#
_entry.id   cb7233890c311cb0d88f4b09fc51d6b1
#
_cell.length_a   1.000
_cell.length_b   1.000
_cell.length_c   1.000
_cell.angle_alpha   90.00
_cell.angle_beta   90.00
_cell.angle_gamma   90.00
#
_symmetry.space_group_name_H-M   'P 1'
#
loop_
_entity.id
_entity.type
_entity.pdbx_description
1 polymer ?
#
loop_
_entity_poly.entity_id
_entity_poly.type
_entity_poly.pdbx_seq_one_letter_code
_entity_poly.pdbx_strand_id
1 'polypeptide(L)'
;MKLKFLAPALLAGFVAFTSCSKEDNKKPDPAPAPQGAKEVKDLDASDQQKWVYFSFTKGTVVEITNPKTTDDDWDIAFNRYNIRTNGGVSGKGEAEVVNTNSKDFAAVTKAPAEGYEKDKKFTEVGRPAPGQTQPSITEVEKNPVISGTVMVENSKGWYNYNRPKQGENTPHFDITKYVYVLKTAKGGKYVKIQLTGYTKSNQPDKSGFITFTYDFLTQKEAAKPVEKVALDFSDNEAKEVQLDATGDWKYFSLKNGEVTPATPANDLSWDIAFKGYYVRLNGGTSGKGKAEVVKVEGTNFAEIVEAPKAGFAKDAQGKISQGNYPNITKVDASFSQYMSGGFGTKTGIIGLDPTKAPKVYVPTNYIYVLKTADGTYAKVQVTDYYKDNADVAGGTVKLKYQLSKTVSE
;
A
#
# COMPACT_ATOMS: atom_id res chain seq x y z
N MET A 1 -7.08 73.81 -38.34
CA MET A 1 -5.88 74.35 -37.67
C MET A 1 -5.07 73.08 -37.30
N LYS A 2 -3.87 73.04 -37.87
CA LYS A 2 -2.98 71.87 -37.77
C LYS A 2 -2.17 71.94 -36.49
N LEU A 3 -1.90 70.84 -35.81
CA LEU A 3 -0.60 70.69 -35.11
C LEU A 3 -0.22 69.21 -35.09
N LYS A 4 0.93 68.92 -35.68
CA LYS A 4 1.69 67.67 -35.62
C LYS A 4 2.60 67.77 -34.39
N PHE A 5 2.81 66.63 -33.69
CA PHE A 5 3.99 66.45 -32.85
C PHE A 5 4.68 65.13 -33.16
N LEU A 6 5.96 65.21 -33.36
CA LEU A 6 6.96 64.19 -33.68
C LEU A 6 7.27 63.36 -32.44
N ALA A 7 7.62 62.08 -32.70
CA ALA A 7 8.35 61.22 -31.78
C ALA A 7 9.86 61.53 -31.78
N PRO A 8 10.58 61.20 -30.72
CA PRO A 8 12.01 60.91 -30.84
C PRO A 8 12.27 59.41 -30.54
N ALA A 9 13.02 58.84 -31.49
CA ALA A 9 13.66 57.52 -31.31
C ALA A 9 14.86 57.67 -30.36
N LEU A 10 14.95 56.76 -29.40
CA LEU A 10 16.17 56.56 -28.60
C LEU A 10 16.81 55.23 -28.98
N LEU A 11 17.98 55.36 -29.61
CA LEU A 11 18.92 54.29 -29.90
C LEU A 11 19.67 53.99 -28.58
N ALA A 12 19.63 52.76 -28.07
CA ALA A 12 20.51 52.31 -26.99
C ALA A 12 21.24 51.04 -27.44
N GLY A 13 22.56 51.15 -27.38
CA GLY A 13 23.51 50.23 -28.00
C GLY A 13 23.57 48.84 -27.37
N PHE A 14 23.88 47.91 -28.22
CA PHE A 14 24.30 46.56 -27.89
C PHE A 14 25.73 46.59 -27.32
N VAL A 15 25.86 46.11 -26.09
CA VAL A 15 27.15 45.62 -25.58
C VAL A 15 27.09 44.11 -25.52
N ALA A 16 27.79 43.49 -26.46
CA ALA A 16 27.98 42.03 -26.46
C ALA A 16 29.04 41.66 -25.40
N PHE A 17 28.62 41.01 -24.35
CA PHE A 17 29.52 40.19 -23.52
C PHE A 17 29.45 38.76 -23.96
N THR A 18 30.45 38.29 -24.67
CA THR A 18 30.71 36.86 -24.87
C THR A 18 31.24 36.28 -23.57
N SER A 19 30.41 35.56 -22.83
CA SER A 19 30.85 34.66 -21.77
C SER A 19 30.55 33.23 -22.23
N CYS A 20 31.59 32.49 -22.58
CA CYS A 20 31.51 31.05 -22.70
C CYS A 20 31.33 30.43 -21.33
N SER A 21 30.16 29.94 -21.02
CA SER A 21 29.91 29.01 -19.93
C SER A 21 29.25 27.74 -20.49
N LYS A 22 29.75 26.60 -20.01
CA LYS A 22 29.36 25.24 -20.38
C LYS A 22 27.85 25.10 -20.42
N GLU A 23 27.34 24.52 -21.51
CA GLU A 23 25.98 24.07 -21.63
C GLU A 23 25.70 22.97 -20.61
N ASP A 24 25.12 23.35 -19.49
CA ASP A 24 24.36 22.41 -18.69
C ASP A 24 23.07 22.07 -19.46
N ASN A 25 22.96 20.84 -19.91
CA ASN A 25 21.75 20.26 -20.50
C ASN A 25 20.62 20.25 -19.47
N LYS A 26 20.07 21.43 -19.12
CA LYS A 26 18.81 21.53 -18.41
C LYS A 26 17.70 21.13 -19.37
N LYS A 27 17.12 19.95 -19.15
CA LYS A 27 15.86 19.54 -19.74
C LYS A 27 14.86 20.72 -19.59
N PRO A 28 14.15 21.16 -20.63
CA PRO A 28 13.20 22.28 -20.49
C PRO A 28 12.18 21.95 -19.41
N ASP A 29 11.89 22.93 -18.57
CA ASP A 29 10.87 22.82 -17.53
C ASP A 29 9.54 22.42 -18.16
N PRO A 30 8.83 21.42 -17.62
CA PRO A 30 7.56 20.99 -18.17
C PRO A 30 6.57 22.17 -18.12
N ALA A 31 5.81 22.34 -19.21
CA ALA A 31 4.77 23.39 -19.31
C ALA A 31 3.87 23.40 -18.06
N PRO A 32 3.38 24.60 -17.64
CA PRO A 32 2.48 24.70 -16.48
C PRO A 32 1.29 23.75 -16.66
N ALA A 33 0.92 23.04 -15.58
CA ALA A 33 -0.25 22.18 -15.58
C ALA A 33 -1.54 23.03 -15.69
N PRO A 34 -2.58 22.57 -16.39
CA PRO A 34 -3.88 23.22 -16.36
C PRO A 34 -4.38 23.32 -14.93
N GLN A 35 -4.81 24.51 -14.52
CA GLN A 35 -5.38 24.72 -13.19
C GLN A 35 -6.90 24.57 -13.22
N GLY A 36 -7.45 23.90 -12.21
CA GLY A 36 -8.89 23.71 -12.00
C GLY A 36 -9.32 22.25 -12.14
N ALA A 37 -10.21 21.86 -11.26
CA ALA A 37 -10.77 20.50 -11.23
C ALA A 37 -11.50 20.17 -12.53
N LYS A 38 -11.23 19.01 -13.08
CA LYS A 38 -11.84 18.45 -14.28
C LYS A 38 -12.57 17.17 -13.94
N GLU A 39 -13.74 16.99 -14.54
CA GLU A 39 -14.50 15.74 -14.41
C GLU A 39 -14.43 14.95 -15.72
N VAL A 40 -14.22 13.64 -15.58
CA VAL A 40 -14.36 12.65 -16.65
C VAL A 40 -15.54 11.77 -16.29
N LYS A 41 -16.57 11.75 -17.17
CA LYS A 41 -17.78 10.97 -16.94
C LYS A 41 -17.83 9.76 -17.86
N ASP A 42 -18.30 8.65 -17.32
CA ASP A 42 -18.64 7.44 -18.07
C ASP A 42 -17.50 6.94 -19.00
N LEU A 43 -16.24 7.06 -18.56
CA LEU A 43 -15.13 6.46 -19.29
C LEU A 43 -15.37 4.96 -19.41
N ASP A 44 -15.55 4.47 -20.64
CA ASP A 44 -15.92 3.07 -20.92
C ASP A 44 -14.69 2.14 -20.75
N ALA A 45 -14.61 1.50 -19.61
CA ALA A 45 -13.65 0.45 -19.27
C ALA A 45 -14.37 -0.90 -19.03
N SER A 46 -15.54 -1.11 -19.65
CA SER A 46 -16.39 -2.28 -19.42
C SER A 46 -15.85 -3.57 -20.07
N ASP A 47 -15.03 -3.46 -21.10
CA ASP A 47 -14.40 -4.60 -21.77
C ASP A 47 -13.30 -5.20 -20.88
N GLN A 48 -13.50 -6.44 -20.42
CA GLN A 48 -12.55 -7.15 -19.55
C GLN A 48 -11.22 -7.48 -20.23
N GLN A 49 -11.18 -7.47 -21.56
CA GLN A 49 -9.99 -7.82 -22.34
C GLN A 49 -9.12 -6.61 -22.65
N LYS A 50 -9.61 -5.38 -22.38
CA LYS A 50 -8.94 -4.14 -22.77
C LYS A 50 -8.67 -3.23 -21.59
N TRP A 51 -7.51 -2.60 -21.61
CA TRP A 51 -7.18 -1.47 -20.75
C TRP A 51 -7.46 -0.17 -21.47
N VAL A 52 -8.10 0.77 -20.81
CA VAL A 52 -8.35 2.12 -21.31
C VAL A 52 -7.37 3.06 -20.65
N TYR A 53 -6.49 3.63 -21.44
CA TYR A 53 -5.39 4.49 -20.97
C TYR A 53 -5.80 5.95 -20.99
N PHE A 54 -5.42 6.70 -19.97
CA PHE A 54 -5.75 8.11 -19.84
C PHE A 54 -4.50 8.92 -19.52
N SER A 55 -4.37 10.09 -20.16
CA SER A 55 -3.32 11.07 -19.87
C SER A 55 -3.91 12.29 -19.18
N PHE A 56 -3.48 12.58 -17.97
CA PHE A 56 -3.93 13.78 -17.24
C PHE A 56 -3.46 15.07 -17.93
N THR A 57 -2.27 15.04 -18.52
CA THR A 57 -1.73 16.22 -19.23
C THR A 57 -2.52 16.52 -20.50
N LYS A 58 -2.90 15.49 -21.26
CA LYS A 58 -3.75 15.63 -22.46
C LYS A 58 -5.23 15.81 -22.08
N GLY A 59 -5.63 15.34 -20.92
CA GLY A 59 -7.01 15.39 -20.42
C GLY A 59 -7.97 14.45 -21.17
N THR A 60 -7.44 13.38 -21.78
CA THR A 60 -8.21 12.46 -22.62
C THR A 60 -7.65 11.04 -22.58
N VAL A 61 -8.46 10.11 -23.08
CA VAL A 61 -8.04 8.75 -23.42
C VAL A 61 -6.96 8.80 -24.51
N VAL A 62 -5.99 7.92 -24.42
CA VAL A 62 -4.88 7.75 -25.37
C VAL A 62 -4.78 6.30 -25.81
N GLU A 63 -4.45 6.10 -27.10
CA GLU A 63 -4.24 4.76 -27.65
C GLU A 63 -2.83 4.28 -27.34
N ILE A 64 -2.71 3.16 -26.63
CA ILE A 64 -1.44 2.55 -26.23
C ILE A 64 -1.40 1.10 -26.72
N THR A 65 -0.50 0.81 -27.64
CA THR A 65 -0.35 -0.55 -28.17
C THR A 65 0.48 -1.43 -27.23
N ASN A 66 1.56 -0.90 -26.67
CA ASN A 66 2.41 -1.64 -25.76
C ASN A 66 2.82 -0.74 -24.57
N PRO A 67 2.15 -0.85 -23.43
CA PRO A 67 2.39 0.03 -22.27
C PRO A 67 3.80 -0.09 -21.70
N LYS A 68 4.50 -1.20 -21.95
CA LYS A 68 5.85 -1.45 -21.41
C LYS A 68 6.98 -0.92 -22.30
N THR A 69 6.69 -0.59 -23.55
CA THR A 69 7.69 -0.14 -24.51
C THR A 69 7.43 1.26 -25.06
N THR A 70 6.19 1.69 -25.08
CA THR A 70 5.80 3.05 -25.44
C THR A 70 5.99 3.99 -24.27
N ASP A 71 6.20 5.22 -24.63
CA ASP A 71 6.54 6.32 -23.76
C ASP A 71 5.55 6.55 -22.60
N ASP A 72 5.87 7.57 -21.88
CA ASP A 72 5.15 8.19 -20.79
C ASP A 72 3.93 9.02 -21.25
N ASP A 73 3.29 8.65 -22.36
CA ASP A 73 2.12 9.36 -22.90
C ASP A 73 0.81 9.07 -22.16
N TRP A 74 0.81 8.12 -21.26
CA TRP A 74 -0.32 7.82 -20.39
C TRP A 74 0.10 7.84 -18.91
N ASP A 75 -0.84 8.10 -18.01
CA ASP A 75 -0.56 8.19 -16.58
C ASP A 75 -1.29 7.10 -15.76
N ILE A 76 -2.55 6.83 -16.12
CA ILE A 76 -3.43 5.87 -15.46
C ILE A 76 -4.22 5.06 -16.49
N ALA A 77 -4.55 3.82 -16.17
CA ALA A 77 -5.39 3.00 -17.02
C ALA A 77 -6.40 2.18 -16.20
N PHE A 78 -7.53 1.91 -16.83
CA PHE A 78 -8.68 1.24 -16.24
C PHE A 78 -9.03 -0.02 -17.03
N ASN A 79 -9.30 -1.10 -16.32
CA ASN A 79 -9.95 -2.31 -16.83
C ASN A 79 -10.99 -2.72 -15.80
N ARG A 80 -12.25 -2.40 -16.08
CA ARG A 80 -13.32 -2.50 -15.11
C ARG A 80 -12.94 -1.80 -13.80
N TYR A 81 -12.84 -2.55 -12.72
CA TYR A 81 -12.46 -2.05 -11.40
C TYR A 81 -10.96 -2.05 -11.13
N ASN A 82 -10.17 -2.65 -12.00
CA ASN A 82 -8.73 -2.66 -11.87
C ASN A 82 -8.12 -1.35 -12.39
N ILE A 83 -7.16 -0.83 -11.67
CA ILE A 83 -6.44 0.39 -12.02
C ILE A 83 -4.95 0.10 -12.01
N ARG A 84 -4.27 0.53 -13.06
CA ARG A 84 -2.82 0.55 -13.14
C ARG A 84 -2.30 1.92 -13.53
N THR A 85 -1.04 2.18 -13.23
CA THR A 85 -0.36 3.43 -13.54
C THR A 85 0.85 3.17 -14.42
N ASN A 86 1.32 4.19 -15.11
CA ASN A 86 2.52 4.07 -15.93
C ASN A 86 3.77 4.12 -15.04
N GLY A 87 3.96 3.05 -14.28
CA GLY A 87 5.10 2.88 -13.39
C GLY A 87 5.20 1.45 -12.86
N GLY A 88 6.32 1.10 -12.26
CA GLY A 88 6.55 -0.24 -11.72
C GLY A 88 6.51 -1.30 -12.81
N VAL A 89 5.71 -2.36 -12.61
CA VAL A 89 5.61 -3.49 -13.57
C VAL A 89 4.70 -3.20 -14.76
N SER A 90 3.86 -2.16 -14.70
CA SER A 90 2.83 -1.88 -15.70
C SER A 90 3.28 -0.93 -16.80
N GLY A 91 4.34 -0.16 -16.60
CA GLY A 91 4.85 0.80 -17.58
C GLY A 91 6.26 1.27 -17.28
N LYS A 92 6.86 2.01 -18.21
CA LYS A 92 8.23 2.55 -18.09
C LYS A 92 8.31 3.88 -17.35
N GLY A 93 7.18 4.54 -17.12
CA GLY A 93 7.14 5.84 -16.48
C GLY A 93 7.45 5.80 -14.98
N GLU A 94 7.38 6.95 -14.36
CA GLU A 94 7.63 7.13 -12.93
C GLU A 94 6.36 7.19 -12.09
N ALA A 95 5.20 6.81 -12.67
CA ALA A 95 3.94 6.95 -11.98
C ALA A 95 3.88 6.08 -10.71
N GLU A 96 3.37 6.67 -9.67
CA GLU A 96 3.17 6.06 -8.35
C GLU A 96 2.00 6.75 -7.65
N VAL A 97 1.33 6.08 -6.72
CA VAL A 97 0.11 6.56 -6.10
C VAL A 97 0.19 6.48 -4.59
N VAL A 98 -0.38 7.49 -3.92
CA VAL A 98 -0.63 7.50 -2.47
C VAL A 98 -2.11 7.75 -2.20
N ASN A 99 -2.66 7.10 -1.17
CA ASN A 99 -3.97 7.42 -0.62
C ASN A 99 -3.81 8.49 0.47
N THR A 100 -4.47 9.63 0.32
CA THR A 100 -4.41 10.73 1.29
C THR A 100 -5.20 10.46 2.57
N ASN A 101 -5.97 9.38 2.62
CA ASN A 101 -6.98 9.08 3.65
C ASN A 101 -8.08 10.15 3.77
N SER A 102 -8.10 11.18 2.94
CA SER A 102 -9.17 12.16 2.84
C SER A 102 -10.25 11.69 1.86
N LYS A 103 -11.49 12.08 2.13
CA LYS A 103 -12.62 11.97 1.19
C LYS A 103 -13.08 13.32 0.67
N ASP A 104 -12.47 14.39 1.16
CA ASP A 104 -12.73 15.75 0.72
C ASP A 104 -11.70 16.15 -0.34
N PHE A 105 -12.16 16.24 -1.59
CA PHE A 105 -11.33 16.58 -2.73
C PHE A 105 -10.74 18.00 -2.63
N ALA A 106 -11.49 18.94 -2.07
CA ALA A 106 -11.06 20.32 -1.94
C ALA A 106 -9.98 20.48 -0.86
N ALA A 107 -10.06 19.70 0.22
CA ALA A 107 -9.09 19.75 1.32
C ALA A 107 -7.68 19.27 0.92
N VAL A 108 -7.56 18.48 -0.15
CA VAL A 108 -6.24 18.03 -0.64
C VAL A 108 -5.64 19.09 -1.55
N THR A 109 -4.83 19.97 -0.99
CA THR A 109 -4.22 21.12 -1.69
C THR A 109 -2.74 20.93 -2.01
N LYS A 110 -2.08 19.92 -1.38
CA LYS A 110 -0.67 19.59 -1.59
C LYS A 110 -0.51 18.09 -1.81
N ALA A 111 0.48 17.72 -2.62
CA ALA A 111 0.87 16.32 -2.78
C ALA A 111 1.59 15.85 -1.49
N PRO A 112 1.23 14.69 -0.92
CA PRO A 112 1.95 14.11 0.20
C PRO A 112 3.44 13.98 -0.08
N ALA A 113 4.25 14.09 0.98
CA ALA A 113 5.71 13.99 0.85
C ALA A 113 6.17 12.58 0.49
N GLU A 114 5.44 11.55 0.96
CA GLU A 114 5.83 10.13 0.92
C GLU A 114 4.61 9.21 0.88
N GLY A 115 4.84 7.90 0.93
CA GLY A 115 3.79 6.88 0.94
C GLY A 115 3.32 6.46 -0.44
N TYR A 116 4.01 6.87 -1.50
CA TYR A 116 3.69 6.49 -2.88
C TYR A 116 4.11 5.04 -3.16
N GLU A 117 3.28 4.34 -3.90
CA GLU A 117 3.60 2.99 -4.36
C GLU A 117 3.41 2.86 -5.88
N LYS A 118 4.37 2.16 -6.50
CA LYS A 118 4.32 1.77 -7.91
C LYS A 118 3.48 0.52 -8.09
N ASP A 119 3.10 0.25 -9.32
CA ASP A 119 2.37 -0.95 -9.69
C ASP A 119 3.17 -2.22 -9.39
N LYS A 120 2.43 -3.24 -8.97
CA LYS A 120 2.95 -4.57 -8.62
C LYS A 120 2.14 -5.65 -9.33
N LYS A 121 2.75 -6.83 -9.45
CA LYS A 121 2.09 -8.03 -9.93
C LYS A 121 1.34 -8.71 -8.79
N PHE A 122 0.10 -9.08 -9.04
CA PHE A 122 -0.75 -9.78 -8.09
C PHE A 122 -1.26 -11.06 -8.72
N THR A 123 -1.32 -12.10 -7.93
CA THR A 123 -2.01 -13.33 -8.29
C THR A 123 -3.44 -13.26 -7.74
N GLU A 124 -4.41 -13.23 -8.61
CA GLU A 124 -5.83 -13.27 -8.24
C GLU A 124 -6.35 -14.68 -8.38
N VAL A 125 -7.01 -15.15 -7.32
CA VAL A 125 -7.63 -16.47 -7.27
C VAL A 125 -9.13 -16.30 -7.47
N GLY A 126 -9.59 -16.65 -8.66
CA GLY A 126 -11.00 -16.65 -9.02
C GLY A 126 -11.73 -17.93 -8.54
N ARG A 127 -13.06 -17.92 -8.67
CA ARG A 127 -13.84 -19.14 -8.45
C ARG A 127 -13.53 -20.17 -9.55
N PRO A 128 -13.62 -21.48 -9.25
CA PRO A 128 -13.59 -22.49 -10.29
C PRO A 128 -14.62 -22.18 -11.38
N ALA A 129 -14.25 -22.35 -12.63
CA ALA A 129 -15.21 -22.27 -13.72
C ALA A 129 -16.26 -23.39 -13.61
N PRO A 130 -17.47 -23.23 -14.17
CA PRO A 130 -18.48 -24.28 -14.16
C PRO A 130 -17.92 -25.62 -14.65
N GLY A 131 -18.03 -26.65 -13.83
CA GLY A 131 -17.49 -27.99 -14.11
C GLY A 131 -16.02 -28.21 -13.76
N GLN A 132 -15.33 -27.20 -13.23
CA GLN A 132 -13.96 -27.32 -12.74
C GLN A 132 -13.92 -27.31 -11.20
N THR A 133 -12.99 -28.06 -10.61
CA THR A 133 -12.76 -28.12 -9.16
C THR A 133 -11.65 -27.19 -8.68
N GLN A 134 -10.78 -26.75 -9.60
CA GLN A 134 -9.66 -25.88 -9.27
C GLN A 134 -10.01 -24.42 -9.51
N PRO A 135 -9.60 -23.50 -8.64
CA PRO A 135 -9.79 -22.09 -8.84
C PRO A 135 -9.00 -21.60 -10.06
N SER A 136 -9.52 -20.57 -10.73
CA SER A 136 -8.76 -19.86 -11.76
C SER A 136 -7.69 -19.01 -11.10
N ILE A 137 -6.48 -19.07 -11.62
CA ILE A 137 -5.35 -18.22 -11.18
C ILE A 137 -5.04 -17.27 -12.30
N THR A 138 -5.11 -15.98 -12.02
CA THR A 138 -4.83 -14.92 -13.00
C THR A 138 -3.79 -13.96 -12.43
N GLU A 139 -2.75 -13.66 -13.20
CA GLU A 139 -1.81 -12.62 -12.84
C GLU A 139 -2.29 -11.27 -13.37
N VAL A 140 -2.36 -10.28 -12.48
CA VAL A 140 -2.80 -8.92 -12.79
C VAL A 140 -1.74 -7.92 -12.34
N GLU A 141 -1.33 -7.05 -13.25
CA GLU A 141 -0.46 -5.92 -12.94
C GLU A 141 -1.34 -4.72 -12.65
N LYS A 142 -1.29 -4.22 -11.41
CA LYS A 142 -2.12 -3.11 -10.96
C LYS A 142 -1.48 -2.32 -9.83
N ASN A 143 -2.02 -1.12 -9.57
CA ASN A 143 -1.56 -0.31 -8.44
C ASN A 143 -2.16 -0.80 -7.12
N PRO A 144 -1.34 -1.11 -6.10
CA PRO A 144 -1.79 -1.65 -4.83
C PRO A 144 -2.54 -0.66 -3.94
N VAL A 145 -2.42 0.65 -4.21
CA VAL A 145 -3.03 1.70 -3.39
C VAL A 145 -4.43 2.05 -3.87
N ILE A 146 -4.57 2.33 -5.16
CA ILE A 146 -5.82 2.84 -5.73
C ILE A 146 -6.73 1.73 -6.26
N SER A 147 -6.15 0.65 -6.81
CA SER A 147 -6.94 -0.48 -7.30
C SER A 147 -7.69 -1.13 -6.15
N GLY A 148 -8.96 -1.37 -6.31
CA GLY A 148 -9.76 -2.06 -5.30
C GLY A 148 -9.35 -3.53 -5.17
N THR A 149 -9.60 -4.08 -4.01
CA THR A 149 -9.48 -5.52 -3.76
C THR A 149 -10.85 -6.11 -3.55
N VAL A 150 -11.11 -7.24 -4.21
CA VAL A 150 -12.33 -8.00 -3.99
C VAL A 150 -12.21 -8.70 -2.63
N MET A 151 -13.23 -8.56 -1.76
CA MET A 151 -13.38 -9.29 -0.51
C MET A 151 -12.59 -8.82 0.72
N VAL A 152 -12.05 -7.61 0.73
CA VAL A 152 -11.48 -6.99 1.93
C VAL A 152 -12.42 -5.89 2.41
N GLU A 153 -13.11 -6.11 3.51
CA GLU A 153 -13.88 -5.06 4.20
C GLU A 153 -12.93 -3.93 4.61
N ASN A 154 -13.36 -2.69 4.38
CA ASN A 154 -12.57 -1.49 4.68
C ASN A 154 -11.27 -1.36 3.86
N SER A 155 -11.26 -1.87 2.63
CA SER A 155 -10.18 -1.61 1.69
C SER A 155 -10.00 -0.09 1.52
N LYS A 156 -8.75 0.36 1.52
CA LYS A 156 -8.38 1.73 1.17
C LYS A 156 -8.27 1.96 -0.35
N GLY A 157 -8.59 0.95 -1.15
CA GLY A 157 -8.77 1.09 -2.59
C GLY A 157 -10.03 1.89 -2.92
N TRP A 158 -10.24 2.17 -4.20
CA TRP A 158 -11.31 3.08 -4.65
C TRP A 158 -12.73 2.53 -4.50
N TYR A 159 -12.91 1.21 -4.27
CA TYR A 159 -14.22 0.59 -4.05
C TYR A 159 -14.13 -0.55 -3.04
N ASN A 160 -15.28 -0.87 -2.41
CA ASN A 160 -15.50 -2.07 -1.62
C ASN A 160 -16.52 -2.95 -2.34
N TYR A 161 -16.18 -4.24 -2.46
CA TYR A 161 -17.11 -5.24 -2.96
C TYR A 161 -17.83 -5.89 -1.79
N ASN A 162 -19.14 -5.62 -1.68
CA ASN A 162 -19.98 -6.23 -0.66
C ASN A 162 -20.72 -7.42 -1.27
N ARG A 163 -20.57 -8.59 -0.65
CA ARG A 163 -21.33 -9.78 -1.05
C ARG A 163 -22.83 -9.51 -0.90
N PRO A 164 -23.68 -10.11 -1.74
CA PRO A 164 -25.12 -10.05 -1.55
C PRO A 164 -25.48 -10.51 -0.13
N LYS A 165 -26.34 -9.75 0.54
CA LYS A 165 -26.94 -10.17 1.81
C LYS A 165 -27.90 -11.34 1.55
N GLN A 166 -28.26 -12.08 2.62
CA GLN A 166 -29.22 -13.17 2.50
C GLN A 166 -30.54 -12.66 1.87
N GLY A 167 -30.91 -13.25 0.75
CA GLY A 167 -32.08 -12.82 -0.04
C GLY A 167 -31.80 -11.85 -1.19
N GLU A 168 -30.57 -11.38 -1.34
CA GLU A 168 -30.13 -10.54 -2.47
C GLU A 168 -29.35 -11.37 -3.48
N ASN A 169 -29.55 -11.15 -4.78
CA ASN A 169 -28.87 -11.88 -5.84
C ASN A 169 -27.70 -11.13 -6.47
N THR A 170 -27.51 -9.84 -6.11
CA THR A 170 -26.51 -8.97 -6.73
C THR A 170 -25.55 -8.41 -5.68
N PRO A 171 -24.23 -8.42 -5.96
CA PRO A 171 -23.26 -7.78 -5.11
C PRO A 171 -23.37 -6.25 -5.22
N HIS A 172 -23.05 -5.56 -4.14
CA HIS A 172 -22.99 -4.10 -4.09
C HIS A 172 -21.56 -3.61 -4.20
N PHE A 173 -21.35 -2.57 -5.01
CA PHE A 173 -20.08 -1.88 -5.13
C PHE A 173 -20.19 -0.51 -4.47
N ASP A 174 -19.52 -0.34 -3.34
CA ASP A 174 -19.49 0.93 -2.65
C ASP A 174 -18.21 1.69 -3.03
N ILE A 175 -18.38 2.84 -3.66
CA ILE A 175 -17.26 3.71 -3.99
C ILE A 175 -16.78 4.38 -2.70
N THR A 176 -15.49 4.21 -2.39
CA THR A 176 -14.90 4.70 -1.12
C THR A 176 -14.75 6.21 -1.07
N LYS A 177 -14.69 6.86 -2.25
CA LYS A 177 -14.48 8.29 -2.42
C LYS A 177 -13.21 8.84 -1.77
N TYR A 178 -12.20 7.99 -1.54
CA TYR A 178 -10.89 8.50 -1.14
C TYR A 178 -10.28 9.36 -2.25
N VAL A 179 -9.58 10.40 -1.83
CA VAL A 179 -8.74 11.20 -2.72
C VAL A 179 -7.36 10.58 -2.76
N TYR A 180 -6.89 10.25 -3.95
CA TYR A 180 -5.55 9.74 -4.19
C TYR A 180 -4.71 10.84 -4.81
N VAL A 181 -3.41 10.79 -4.60
CA VAL A 181 -2.46 11.62 -5.34
C VAL A 181 -1.55 10.70 -6.14
N LEU A 182 -1.47 10.99 -7.43
CA LEU A 182 -0.67 10.28 -8.41
C LEU A 182 0.47 11.18 -8.88
N LYS A 183 1.70 10.68 -8.85
CA LYS A 183 2.82 11.26 -9.58
C LYS A 183 2.70 10.85 -11.05
N THR A 184 2.78 11.78 -11.98
CA THR A 184 2.61 11.48 -13.41
C THR A 184 3.74 10.62 -13.97
N ALA A 185 3.50 9.96 -15.11
CA ALA A 185 4.45 9.08 -15.77
C ALA A 185 5.79 9.75 -16.09
N LYS A 186 5.78 11.02 -16.51
CA LYS A 186 6.99 11.82 -16.77
C LYS A 186 7.68 12.32 -15.52
N GLY A 187 7.07 12.11 -14.35
CA GLY A 187 7.55 12.68 -13.09
C GLY A 187 7.31 14.18 -12.96
N GLY A 188 7.63 14.72 -11.79
CA GLY A 188 7.61 16.16 -11.53
C GLY A 188 6.25 16.82 -11.39
N LYS A 189 5.15 16.17 -11.81
CA LYS A 189 3.78 16.66 -11.62
C LYS A 189 2.99 15.72 -10.75
N TYR A 190 2.10 16.30 -9.93
CA TYR A 190 1.20 15.55 -9.06
C TYR A 190 -0.25 15.85 -9.43
N VAL A 191 -1.07 14.81 -9.47
CA VAL A 191 -2.51 14.89 -9.79
C VAL A 191 -3.29 14.28 -8.65
N LYS A 192 -4.20 15.04 -8.04
CA LYS A 192 -5.20 14.45 -7.16
C LYS A 192 -6.35 13.90 -7.98
N ILE A 193 -6.84 12.72 -7.63
CA ILE A 193 -7.95 12.04 -8.29
C ILE A 193 -8.91 11.47 -7.28
N GLN A 194 -10.21 11.57 -7.53
CA GLN A 194 -11.27 10.97 -6.76
C GLN A 194 -12.23 10.25 -7.70
N LEU A 195 -12.36 8.93 -7.53
CA LEU A 195 -13.33 8.15 -8.29
C LEU A 195 -14.69 8.25 -7.62
N THR A 196 -15.73 8.52 -8.41
CA THR A 196 -17.09 8.81 -7.93
C THR A 196 -18.15 7.91 -8.55
N GLY A 197 -17.86 7.19 -9.62
CA GLY A 197 -18.80 6.30 -10.30
C GLY A 197 -18.14 5.09 -10.95
N TYR A 198 -18.94 4.01 -11.07
CA TYR A 198 -18.55 2.75 -11.73
C TYR A 198 -19.61 2.27 -12.73
N THR A 199 -20.78 2.90 -12.74
CA THR A 199 -21.89 2.55 -13.63
C THR A 199 -22.15 3.68 -14.60
N LYS A 200 -22.70 3.36 -15.76
CA LYS A 200 -23.05 4.36 -16.77
C LYS A 200 -24.18 5.27 -16.24
N SER A 201 -24.01 6.58 -16.32
CA SER A 201 -24.90 7.56 -15.69
C SER A 201 -26.38 7.37 -16.03
N ASN A 202 -26.69 7.01 -17.28
CA ASN A 202 -28.08 6.82 -17.74
C ASN A 202 -28.49 5.34 -17.78
N GLN A 203 -27.65 4.41 -17.38
CA GLN A 203 -27.87 2.96 -17.40
C GLN A 203 -27.16 2.32 -16.19
N PRO A 204 -27.73 2.43 -14.99
CA PRO A 204 -27.09 2.01 -13.74
C PRO A 204 -26.86 0.48 -13.64
N ASP A 205 -27.52 -0.30 -14.48
CA ASP A 205 -27.28 -1.74 -14.68
C ASP A 205 -25.99 -2.06 -15.42
N LYS A 206 -25.42 -1.09 -16.17
CA LYS A 206 -24.16 -1.26 -16.90
C LYS A 206 -22.99 -0.80 -16.06
N SER A 207 -22.16 -1.75 -15.61
CA SER A 207 -20.93 -1.51 -14.84
C SER A 207 -19.69 -1.45 -15.73
N GLY A 208 -18.61 -0.88 -15.19
CA GLY A 208 -17.34 -0.70 -15.91
C GLY A 208 -17.19 0.68 -16.55
N PHE A 209 -18.10 1.61 -16.25
CA PHE A 209 -18.03 3.00 -16.69
C PHE A 209 -17.51 3.86 -15.55
N ILE A 210 -16.29 4.36 -15.71
CA ILE A 210 -15.58 5.06 -14.64
C ILE A 210 -15.87 6.56 -14.70
N THR A 211 -16.32 7.11 -13.58
CA THR A 211 -16.44 8.57 -13.41
C THR A 211 -15.47 9.02 -12.32
N PHE A 212 -14.70 10.07 -12.61
CA PHE A 212 -13.74 10.63 -11.67
C PHE A 212 -13.51 12.12 -11.87
N THR A 213 -13.11 12.79 -10.78
CA THR A 213 -12.64 14.17 -10.80
C THR A 213 -11.14 14.18 -10.55
N TYR A 214 -10.42 15.06 -11.23
CA TYR A 214 -8.98 15.23 -11.04
C TYR A 214 -8.55 16.70 -11.14
N ASP A 215 -7.43 17.03 -10.51
CA ASP A 215 -6.80 18.34 -10.59
C ASP A 215 -5.29 18.22 -10.37
N PHE A 216 -4.53 19.13 -10.94
CA PHE A 216 -3.08 19.18 -10.72
C PHE A 216 -2.76 19.88 -9.41
N LEU A 217 -1.80 19.33 -8.68
CA LEU A 217 -1.25 19.95 -7.47
C LEU A 217 0.07 20.63 -7.81
N THR A 218 0.18 21.91 -7.48
CA THR A 218 1.37 22.75 -7.75
C THR A 218 2.41 22.66 -6.63
N GLN A 219 2.01 22.14 -5.46
CA GLN A 219 2.86 22.04 -4.28
C GLN A 219 2.94 20.61 -3.79
N LYS A 220 4.12 20.23 -3.30
CA LYS A 220 4.36 19.00 -2.54
C LYS A 220 4.64 19.38 -1.08
N GLU A 221 4.16 18.56 -0.16
CA GLU A 221 4.54 18.69 1.25
C GLU A 221 6.06 18.47 1.39
N ALA A 222 6.68 19.25 2.25
CA ALA A 222 8.05 18.96 2.64
C ALA A 222 8.07 17.61 3.39
N ALA A 223 8.98 16.72 3.01
CA ALA A 223 9.21 15.51 3.77
C ALA A 223 9.59 15.92 5.20
N LYS A 224 8.81 15.44 6.19
CA LYS A 224 9.23 15.59 7.58
C LYS A 224 10.42 14.65 7.77
N PRO A 225 11.54 15.10 8.30
CA PRO A 225 12.61 14.22 8.69
C PRO A 225 12.03 13.15 9.63
N VAL A 226 12.17 11.88 9.27
CA VAL A 226 11.84 10.80 10.19
C VAL A 226 12.94 10.78 11.23
N GLU A 227 12.65 11.30 12.42
CA GLU A 227 13.57 11.17 13.54
C GLU A 227 13.76 9.68 13.84
N LYS A 228 15.01 9.29 13.99
CA LYS A 228 15.39 7.91 14.27
C LYS A 228 16.08 7.82 15.62
N VAL A 229 15.98 6.64 16.22
CA VAL A 229 16.75 6.22 17.39
C VAL A 229 17.71 5.13 16.95
N ALA A 230 18.96 5.24 17.35
CA ALA A 230 19.95 4.20 17.16
C ALA A 230 19.64 3.00 18.06
N LEU A 231 19.75 1.79 17.52
CA LEU A 231 19.52 0.54 18.22
C LEU A 231 20.89 -0.14 18.47
N ASP A 232 21.17 -0.47 19.71
CA ASP A 232 22.42 -1.16 20.08
C ASP A 232 22.14 -2.66 20.34
N PHE A 233 22.65 -3.49 19.44
CA PHE A 233 22.51 -4.94 19.52
C PHE A 233 23.79 -5.65 19.97
N SER A 234 24.82 -4.93 20.44
CA SER A 234 26.14 -5.48 20.72
C SER A 234 26.18 -6.55 21.82
N ASP A 235 25.21 -6.53 22.75
CA ASP A 235 25.15 -7.51 23.85
C ASP A 235 24.29 -8.73 23.55
N ASN A 236 23.57 -8.71 22.44
CA ASN A 236 22.62 -9.78 22.10
C ASN A 236 22.88 -10.28 20.68
N GLU A 237 23.06 -11.57 20.53
CA GLU A 237 23.06 -12.21 19.22
C GLU A 237 21.65 -12.38 18.68
N ALA A 238 21.54 -12.44 17.34
CA ALA A 238 20.29 -12.79 16.71
C ALA A 238 19.93 -14.26 17.00
N LYS A 239 18.70 -14.49 17.44
CA LYS A 239 18.18 -15.82 17.77
C LYS A 239 17.10 -16.23 16.79
N GLU A 240 16.92 -17.51 16.63
CA GLU A 240 15.78 -18.09 15.89
C GLU A 240 15.04 -19.06 16.80
N VAL A 241 13.71 -19.04 16.71
CA VAL A 241 12.83 -19.96 17.44
C VAL A 241 11.72 -20.42 16.50
N GLN A 242 11.28 -21.65 16.68
CA GLN A 242 10.13 -22.21 15.98
C GLN A 242 8.98 -22.37 16.98
N LEU A 243 7.84 -21.73 16.68
CA LEU A 243 6.68 -21.64 17.56
C LEU A 243 5.49 -22.35 16.89
N ASP A 244 4.95 -23.36 17.54
CA ASP A 244 3.72 -24.00 17.08
C ASP A 244 2.51 -23.14 17.46
N ALA A 245 1.98 -22.42 16.47
CA ALA A 245 0.83 -21.54 16.59
C ALA A 245 -0.42 -22.12 15.89
N THR A 246 -0.47 -23.42 15.64
CA THR A 246 -1.60 -24.09 14.96
C THR A 246 -2.87 -24.14 15.81
N GLY A 247 -2.72 -24.10 17.15
CA GLY A 247 -3.83 -24.15 18.12
C GLY A 247 -4.23 -22.78 18.64
N ASP A 248 -4.16 -22.66 19.99
CA ASP A 248 -4.40 -21.38 20.66
C ASP A 248 -3.20 -20.44 20.58
N TRP A 249 -3.36 -19.24 21.14
CA TRP A 249 -2.30 -18.24 21.16
C TRP A 249 -1.03 -18.78 21.83
N LYS A 250 0.06 -18.81 21.09
CA LYS A 250 1.40 -19.13 21.56
C LYS A 250 2.11 -17.84 21.96
N TYR A 251 2.30 -17.64 23.25
CA TYR A 251 2.93 -16.44 23.80
C TYR A 251 4.44 -16.61 23.93
N PHE A 252 5.16 -15.54 23.64
CA PHE A 252 6.62 -15.54 23.64
C PHE A 252 7.17 -14.25 24.24
N SER A 253 8.15 -14.41 25.12
CA SER A 253 9.01 -13.32 25.60
C SER A 253 10.31 -13.33 24.82
N LEU A 254 10.66 -12.20 24.20
CA LEU A 254 11.91 -12.07 23.46
C LEU A 254 13.14 -12.22 24.37
N LYS A 255 12.96 -12.04 25.67
CA LYS A 255 14.00 -12.22 26.70
C LYS A 255 14.05 -13.65 27.25
N ASN A 256 12.89 -14.22 27.57
CA ASN A 256 12.78 -15.44 28.38
C ASN A 256 12.34 -16.69 27.60
N GLY A 257 11.92 -16.57 26.35
CA GLY A 257 11.41 -17.68 25.53
C GLY A 257 9.88 -17.85 25.64
N GLU A 258 9.38 -19.06 25.39
CA GLU A 258 7.95 -19.36 25.50
C GLU A 258 7.43 -19.15 26.93
N VAL A 259 6.24 -18.58 27.03
CA VAL A 259 5.55 -18.31 28.30
C VAL A 259 4.08 -18.68 28.20
N THR A 260 3.47 -18.97 29.35
CA THR A 260 2.05 -19.30 29.45
C THR A 260 1.37 -18.38 30.46
N PRO A 261 1.03 -17.16 30.05
CA PRO A 261 0.41 -16.18 30.94
C PRO A 261 -1.00 -16.64 31.33
N ALA A 262 -1.32 -16.63 32.62
CA ALA A 262 -2.64 -17.01 33.13
C ALA A 262 -3.73 -15.99 32.69
N THR A 263 -3.39 -14.72 32.65
CA THR A 263 -4.26 -13.63 32.21
C THR A 263 -3.49 -12.72 31.26
N PRO A 264 -3.38 -13.06 29.96
CA PRO A 264 -2.50 -12.37 29.03
C PRO A 264 -2.67 -10.85 28.98
N ALA A 265 -3.90 -10.37 29.11
CA ALA A 265 -4.18 -8.93 29.08
C ALA A 265 -3.58 -8.16 30.26
N ASN A 266 -3.30 -8.83 31.38
CA ASN A 266 -2.77 -8.24 32.61
C ASN A 266 -1.34 -8.66 32.91
N ASP A 267 -0.74 -9.51 32.12
CA ASP A 267 0.58 -10.10 32.34
C ASP A 267 1.62 -9.41 31.45
N LEU A 268 2.72 -8.99 32.04
CA LEU A 268 3.86 -8.36 31.32
C LEU A 268 4.96 -9.36 30.95
N SER A 269 4.77 -10.65 31.21
CA SER A 269 5.79 -11.67 30.95
C SER A 269 5.98 -12.02 29.49
N TRP A 270 5.13 -11.55 28.58
CA TRP A 270 5.18 -11.83 27.16
C TRP A 270 5.28 -10.55 26.33
N ASP A 271 5.83 -10.64 25.13
CA ASP A 271 6.01 -9.52 24.21
C ASP A 271 5.19 -9.67 22.94
N ILE A 272 5.19 -10.87 22.36
CA ILE A 272 4.54 -11.21 21.09
C ILE A 272 3.85 -12.56 21.22
N ALA A 273 2.74 -12.74 20.54
CA ALA A 273 2.06 -14.04 20.45
C ALA A 273 1.54 -14.30 19.04
N PHE A 274 1.41 -15.59 18.71
CA PHE A 274 0.96 -16.05 17.41
C PHE A 274 -0.22 -17.01 17.53
N LYS A 275 -1.17 -16.91 16.59
CA LYS A 275 -2.22 -17.91 16.34
C LYS A 275 -2.39 -18.04 14.83
N GLY A 276 -1.86 -19.11 14.24
CA GLY A 276 -1.65 -19.18 12.81
C GLY A 276 -0.85 -17.93 12.33
N TYR A 277 -1.38 -17.23 11.36
CA TYR A 277 -0.78 -15.98 10.85
C TYR A 277 -1.25 -14.72 11.60
N TYR A 278 -2.06 -14.85 12.64
CA TYR A 278 -2.42 -13.72 13.49
C TYR A 278 -1.32 -13.46 14.52
N VAL A 279 -1.03 -12.18 14.72
CA VAL A 279 -0.02 -11.71 15.67
C VAL A 279 -0.70 -10.87 16.75
N ARG A 280 -0.24 -11.00 17.96
CA ARG A 280 -0.63 -10.18 19.12
C ARG A 280 0.60 -9.62 19.78
N LEU A 281 0.55 -8.36 20.15
CA LEU A 281 1.60 -7.66 20.90
C LEU A 281 1.08 -7.33 22.30
N ASN A 282 1.96 -7.35 23.29
CA ASN A 282 1.57 -6.97 24.66
C ASN A 282 1.45 -5.45 24.78
N GLY A 283 0.44 -4.89 24.15
CA GLY A 283 0.15 -3.46 24.12
C GLY A 283 -1.18 -3.18 23.44
N GLY A 284 -1.60 -1.93 23.43
CA GLY A 284 -2.88 -1.54 22.83
C GLY A 284 -4.07 -2.25 23.50
N THR A 285 -4.91 -2.92 22.71
CA THR A 285 -6.08 -3.66 23.23
C THR A 285 -5.77 -5.10 23.65
N SER A 286 -4.56 -5.61 23.38
CA SER A 286 -4.17 -6.99 23.67
C SER A 286 -3.50 -7.18 25.02
N GLY A 287 -2.92 -6.13 25.59
CA GLY A 287 -2.20 -6.20 26.86
C GLY A 287 -1.88 -4.82 27.41
N LYS A 288 -1.54 -4.78 28.70
CA LYS A 288 -1.19 -3.52 29.41
C LYS A 288 0.26 -3.08 29.20
N GLY A 289 1.06 -3.85 28.47
CA GLY A 289 2.43 -3.51 28.15
C GLY A 289 2.55 -2.34 27.15
N LYS A 290 3.77 -1.98 26.83
CA LYS A 290 4.09 -0.88 25.92
C LYS A 290 4.30 -1.33 24.47
N ALA A 291 4.01 -2.60 24.15
CA ALA A 291 4.37 -3.16 22.86
C ALA A 291 3.63 -2.47 21.71
N GLU A 292 4.41 -2.10 20.72
CA GLU A 292 3.99 -1.49 19.47
C GLU A 292 5.03 -1.79 18.39
N VAL A 293 4.66 -1.73 17.10
CA VAL A 293 5.48 -2.22 16.00
C VAL A 293 5.49 -1.30 14.81
N VAL A 294 6.61 -1.26 14.10
CA VAL A 294 6.75 -0.64 12.78
C VAL A 294 7.55 -1.53 11.85
N LYS A 295 7.11 -1.64 10.59
CA LYS A 295 7.91 -2.26 9.52
C LYS A 295 8.99 -1.28 9.11
N VAL A 296 10.22 -1.76 9.00
CA VAL A 296 11.34 -0.95 8.52
C VAL A 296 11.70 -1.33 7.08
N GLU A 297 12.23 -0.37 6.35
CA GLU A 297 12.75 -0.62 5.01
C GLU A 297 14.07 -1.37 5.10
N GLY A 298 14.27 -2.30 4.19
CA GLY A 298 15.45 -3.15 4.10
C GLY A 298 15.10 -4.64 4.10
N THR A 299 15.99 -5.43 3.55
CA THR A 299 15.86 -6.89 3.44
C THR A 299 16.93 -7.63 4.24
N ASN A 300 17.98 -6.93 4.67
CA ASN A 300 19.06 -7.50 5.47
C ASN A 300 18.81 -7.23 6.96
N PHE A 301 18.49 -8.29 7.69
CA PHE A 301 18.23 -8.21 9.13
C PHE A 301 19.40 -7.62 9.93
N ALA A 302 20.65 -7.89 9.54
CA ALA A 302 21.83 -7.40 10.24
C ALA A 302 22.01 -5.88 10.12
N GLU A 303 21.59 -5.30 8.99
CA GLU A 303 21.79 -3.88 8.69
C GLU A 303 20.77 -2.97 9.41
N ILE A 304 19.71 -3.53 10.00
CA ILE A 304 18.74 -2.74 10.77
C ILE A 304 19.33 -2.39 12.13
N VAL A 305 19.86 -1.17 12.24
CA VAL A 305 20.48 -0.59 13.44
C VAL A 305 19.81 0.71 13.90
N GLU A 306 18.72 1.08 13.28
CA GLU A 306 17.93 2.26 13.61
C GLU A 306 16.44 1.97 13.55
N ALA A 307 15.67 2.67 14.36
CA ALA A 307 14.22 2.68 14.30
C ALA A 307 13.67 4.11 14.17
N PRO A 308 12.52 4.33 13.51
CA PRO A 308 11.85 5.63 13.61
C PRO A 308 11.39 5.87 15.05
N LYS A 309 11.42 7.13 15.51
CA LYS A 309 10.88 7.48 16.84
C LYS A 309 9.35 7.42 16.92
N ALA A 310 8.66 7.48 15.78
CA ALA A 310 7.20 7.53 15.68
C ALA A 310 6.69 6.61 14.57
N GLY A 311 5.37 6.48 14.46
CA GLY A 311 4.73 5.66 13.42
C GLY A 311 4.51 4.20 13.83
N PHE A 312 4.73 3.87 15.09
CA PHE A 312 4.45 2.53 15.61
C PHE A 312 2.94 2.27 15.70
N ALA A 313 2.55 1.08 15.28
CA ALA A 313 1.19 0.59 15.36
C ALA A 313 0.99 -0.26 16.63
N LYS A 314 -0.15 -0.05 17.29
CA LYS A 314 -0.59 -0.83 18.45
C LYS A 314 -1.66 -1.83 18.06
N ASP A 315 -1.84 -2.84 18.87
CA ASP A 315 -2.94 -3.78 18.73
C ASP A 315 -4.29 -3.09 18.90
N ALA A 316 -5.25 -3.53 18.12
CA ALA A 316 -6.62 -3.02 18.12
C ALA A 316 -7.64 -4.16 18.08
N GLN A 317 -8.88 -3.84 18.45
CA GLN A 317 -10.01 -4.76 18.29
C GLN A 317 -10.30 -5.01 16.81
N GLY A 318 -10.58 -6.26 16.49
CA GLY A 318 -10.94 -6.67 15.13
C GLY A 318 -11.57 -8.05 15.13
N LYS A 319 -11.69 -8.66 13.95
CA LYS A 319 -12.25 -10.01 13.79
C LYS A 319 -11.23 -10.96 13.21
N ILE A 320 -11.02 -12.08 13.87
CA ILE A 320 -10.21 -13.18 13.35
C ILE A 320 -11.10 -14.31 12.84
N SER A 321 -10.63 -15.05 11.84
CA SER A 321 -11.32 -16.23 11.32
C SER A 321 -10.95 -17.44 12.19
N GLN A 322 -11.95 -18.24 12.54
CA GLN A 322 -11.78 -19.51 13.24
C GLN A 322 -12.53 -20.62 12.50
N GLY A 323 -12.04 -21.85 12.63
CA GLY A 323 -12.61 -23.03 11.97
C GLY A 323 -12.05 -23.26 10.58
N ASN A 324 -12.46 -24.40 9.99
CA ASN A 324 -12.04 -24.82 8.65
C ASN A 324 -13.19 -24.65 7.66
N TYR A 325 -12.84 -24.39 6.41
CA TYR A 325 -13.84 -24.36 5.34
C TYR A 325 -14.63 -25.67 5.28
N PRO A 326 -15.98 -25.64 5.15
CA PRO A 326 -16.82 -24.45 4.94
C PRO A 326 -17.25 -23.73 6.22
N ASN A 327 -16.90 -24.21 7.41
CA ASN A 327 -17.40 -23.74 8.71
C ASN A 327 -16.52 -22.66 9.35
N ILE A 328 -16.14 -21.65 8.56
CA ILE A 328 -15.36 -20.52 9.05
C ILE A 328 -16.28 -19.52 9.75
N THR A 329 -15.98 -19.19 11.01
CA THR A 329 -16.65 -18.16 11.79
C THR A 329 -15.71 -16.97 12.01
N LYS A 330 -16.29 -15.78 12.19
CA LYS A 330 -15.56 -14.56 12.58
C LYS A 330 -15.82 -14.29 14.05
N VAL A 331 -14.75 -14.17 14.83
CA VAL A 331 -14.82 -13.86 16.27
C VAL A 331 -14.05 -12.58 16.58
N ASP A 332 -14.57 -11.81 17.54
CA ASP A 332 -13.91 -10.60 17.99
C ASP A 332 -12.62 -10.95 18.74
N ALA A 333 -11.55 -10.23 18.45
CA ALA A 333 -10.25 -10.44 19.07
C ALA A 333 -9.42 -9.15 19.05
N SER A 334 -8.56 -9.01 20.06
CA SER A 334 -7.49 -8.02 20.07
C SER A 334 -6.26 -8.61 19.39
N PHE A 335 -5.72 -7.91 18.39
CA PHE A 335 -4.51 -8.37 17.68
C PHE A 335 -3.85 -7.24 16.89
N SER A 336 -2.61 -7.44 16.48
CA SER A 336 -1.90 -6.53 15.58
C SER A 336 -2.44 -6.65 14.16
N GLN A 337 -3.33 -5.75 13.79
CA GLN A 337 -3.80 -5.64 12.40
C GLN A 337 -2.66 -5.26 11.44
N TYR A 338 -1.58 -4.71 11.98
CA TYR A 338 -0.40 -4.31 11.23
C TYR A 338 0.48 -5.51 10.85
N MET A 339 0.80 -6.40 11.80
CA MET A 339 1.67 -7.56 11.56
C MET A 339 0.92 -8.81 11.10
N SER A 340 -0.37 -8.95 11.42
CA SER A 340 -1.11 -10.15 11.08
C SER A 340 -1.15 -10.36 9.57
N GLY A 341 -0.81 -11.57 9.16
CA GLY A 341 -0.93 -11.99 7.77
C GLY A 341 -2.39 -12.09 7.35
N GLY A 342 -2.61 -12.13 6.04
CA GLY A 342 -3.94 -12.29 5.46
C GLY A 342 -4.01 -11.69 4.06
N PHE A 343 -5.16 -11.87 3.41
CA PHE A 343 -5.39 -11.36 2.07
C PHE A 343 -5.30 -9.82 2.05
N GLY A 344 -4.37 -9.29 1.29
CA GLY A 344 -4.28 -7.85 1.00
C GLY A 344 -3.60 -6.98 2.07
N THR A 345 -2.97 -7.55 3.09
CA THR A 345 -2.18 -6.75 4.05
C THR A 345 -0.80 -6.42 3.48
N LYS A 346 -0.39 -5.15 3.55
CA LYS A 346 0.91 -4.68 3.05
C LYS A 346 2.05 -4.82 4.06
N THR A 347 1.70 -5.10 5.30
CA THR A 347 2.61 -5.13 6.44
C THR A 347 2.56 -6.45 7.21
N GLY A 348 1.75 -7.42 6.76
CA GLY A 348 1.60 -8.72 7.42
C GLY A 348 2.83 -9.61 7.28
N ILE A 349 3.01 -10.48 8.27
CA ILE A 349 4.14 -11.44 8.30
C ILE A 349 4.04 -12.54 7.24
N ILE A 350 2.84 -12.84 6.76
CA ILE A 350 2.54 -13.90 5.78
C ILE A 350 1.78 -13.29 4.61
N GLY A 351 2.19 -13.65 3.39
CA GLY A 351 1.44 -13.45 2.15
C GLY A 351 0.76 -14.72 1.69
N LEU A 352 -0.09 -14.62 0.67
CA LEU A 352 -0.66 -15.75 -0.03
C LEU A 352 -0.09 -15.82 -1.44
N ASP A 353 0.53 -16.94 -1.78
CA ASP A 353 1.01 -17.23 -3.14
C ASP A 353 0.46 -18.59 -3.60
N PRO A 354 -0.64 -18.61 -4.36
CA PRO A 354 -1.24 -19.85 -4.86
C PRO A 354 -0.32 -20.65 -5.79
N THR A 355 0.68 -20.02 -6.38
CA THR A 355 1.65 -20.71 -7.26
C THR A 355 2.59 -21.62 -6.48
N LYS A 356 2.66 -21.46 -5.16
CA LYS A 356 3.46 -22.28 -4.24
C LYS A 356 2.70 -23.46 -3.65
N ALA A 357 1.52 -23.80 -4.21
CA ALA A 357 0.75 -24.94 -3.72
C ALA A 357 1.62 -26.21 -3.62
N PRO A 358 1.45 -27.02 -2.55
CA PRO A 358 0.44 -26.87 -1.51
C PRO A 358 0.77 -25.84 -0.40
N LYS A 359 1.96 -25.28 -0.34
CA LYS A 359 2.44 -24.31 0.68
C LYS A 359 2.13 -22.88 0.28
N VAL A 360 0.86 -22.53 0.21
CA VAL A 360 0.40 -21.23 -0.32
C VAL A 360 0.63 -20.03 0.60
N TYR A 361 0.86 -20.26 1.90
CA TYR A 361 1.17 -19.21 2.85
C TYR A 361 2.68 -18.94 2.86
N VAL A 362 3.11 -17.80 2.35
CA VAL A 362 4.53 -17.48 2.15
C VAL A 362 4.96 -16.37 3.11
N PRO A 363 6.04 -16.54 3.88
CA PRO A 363 6.59 -15.46 4.68
C PRO A 363 6.94 -14.26 3.81
N THR A 364 6.54 -13.07 4.26
CA THR A 364 6.87 -11.82 3.57
C THR A 364 8.32 -11.42 3.75
N ASN A 365 9.00 -12.01 4.72
CA ASN A 365 10.36 -11.67 5.13
C ASN A 365 10.55 -10.19 5.49
N TYR A 366 9.47 -9.48 5.80
CA TYR A 366 9.57 -8.12 6.28
C TYR A 366 10.27 -8.09 7.64
N ILE A 367 11.09 -7.05 7.84
CA ILE A 367 11.74 -6.80 9.11
C ILE A 367 10.92 -5.73 9.84
N TYR A 368 10.68 -6.00 11.11
CA TYR A 368 9.96 -5.08 11.99
C TYR A 368 10.87 -4.68 13.14
N VAL A 369 10.72 -3.43 13.58
CA VAL A 369 11.17 -3.03 14.90
C VAL A 369 9.92 -2.94 15.78
N LEU A 370 9.98 -3.61 16.92
CA LEU A 370 8.93 -3.57 17.92
C LEU A 370 9.50 -3.05 19.24
N LYS A 371 8.66 -2.41 20.03
CA LYS A 371 8.87 -2.22 21.46
C LYS A 371 8.27 -3.42 22.18
N THR A 372 8.99 -3.95 23.14
CA THR A 372 8.57 -5.06 23.99
C THR A 372 7.54 -4.59 25.03
N ALA A 373 7.03 -5.48 25.86
CA ALA A 373 6.07 -5.14 26.92
C ALA A 373 6.62 -4.10 27.92
N ASP A 374 7.92 -4.09 28.16
CA ASP A 374 8.60 -3.11 29.03
C ASP A 374 9.06 -1.84 28.28
N GLY A 375 8.99 -1.84 26.95
CA GLY A 375 9.37 -0.72 26.08
C GLY A 375 10.79 -0.81 25.50
N THR A 376 11.52 -1.89 25.75
CA THR A 376 12.82 -2.16 25.10
C THR A 376 12.59 -2.41 23.60
N TYR A 377 13.54 -2.01 22.76
CA TYR A 377 13.45 -2.25 21.33
C TYR A 377 13.94 -3.65 20.96
N ALA A 378 13.30 -4.23 19.96
CA ALA A 378 13.75 -5.45 19.32
C ALA A 378 13.51 -5.39 17.80
N LYS A 379 14.33 -6.06 17.01
CA LYS A 379 14.03 -6.34 15.61
C LYS A 379 13.57 -7.79 15.47
N VAL A 380 12.56 -8.00 14.61
CA VAL A 380 11.97 -9.33 14.40
C VAL A 380 11.67 -9.55 12.92
N GLN A 381 11.73 -10.80 12.49
CA GLN A 381 11.43 -11.25 11.14
C GLN A 381 10.83 -12.65 11.21
N VAL A 382 9.73 -12.89 10.50
CA VAL A 382 9.21 -14.24 10.28
C VAL A 382 9.83 -14.80 9.00
N THR A 383 10.56 -15.91 9.12
CA THR A 383 11.35 -16.51 8.04
C THR A 383 10.73 -17.79 7.48
N ASP A 384 9.85 -18.45 8.24
CA ASP A 384 9.11 -19.62 7.78
C ASP A 384 7.75 -19.70 8.50
N TYR A 385 6.83 -20.47 7.91
CA TYR A 385 5.47 -20.66 8.42
C TYR A 385 5.08 -22.14 8.53
N TYR A 386 5.99 -23.05 8.17
CA TYR A 386 5.75 -24.50 8.13
C TYR A 386 6.73 -25.22 9.05
N LYS A 387 6.25 -26.31 9.67
CA LYS A 387 7.07 -27.12 10.57
C LYS A 387 8.25 -27.76 9.84
N ASP A 388 7.98 -28.35 8.68
CA ASP A 388 8.95 -29.04 7.84
C ASP A 388 8.45 -29.12 6.38
N ASN A 389 9.15 -29.90 5.55
CA ASN A 389 8.77 -30.06 4.14
C ASN A 389 7.47 -30.83 3.93
N ALA A 390 7.06 -31.66 4.85
CA ALA A 390 5.81 -32.44 4.79
C ALA A 390 4.59 -31.63 5.27
N ASP A 391 4.80 -30.59 6.07
CA ASP A 391 3.73 -29.69 6.52
C ASP A 391 3.20 -28.85 5.36
N VAL A 392 1.90 -28.95 5.10
CA VAL A 392 1.20 -28.18 4.05
C VAL A 392 0.12 -27.27 4.64
N ALA A 393 -0.22 -27.42 5.90
CA ALA A 393 -1.24 -26.63 6.58
C ALA A 393 -0.71 -25.29 7.06
N GLY A 394 0.56 -25.25 7.44
CA GLY A 394 1.19 -24.07 8.04
C GLY A 394 0.75 -23.81 9.48
N GLY A 395 1.16 -22.68 10.02
CA GLY A 395 0.84 -22.29 11.41
C GLY A 395 1.99 -22.48 12.38
N THR A 396 3.13 -23.04 11.94
CA THR A 396 4.36 -23.09 12.73
C THR A 396 5.27 -21.93 12.31
N VAL A 397 5.36 -20.93 13.15
CA VAL A 397 6.08 -19.68 12.86
C VAL A 397 7.55 -19.83 13.22
N LYS A 398 8.45 -19.60 12.25
CA LYS A 398 9.88 -19.44 12.51
C LYS A 398 10.20 -17.96 12.68
N LEU A 399 10.52 -17.56 13.91
CA LEU A 399 10.78 -16.18 14.30
C LEU A 399 12.28 -15.98 14.48
N LYS A 400 12.86 -15.06 13.70
CA LYS A 400 14.20 -14.50 13.93
C LYS A 400 14.06 -13.19 14.67
N TYR A 401 14.84 -13.01 15.73
CA TYR A 401 14.74 -11.80 16.56
C TYR A 401 16.07 -11.43 17.21
N GLN A 402 16.20 -10.16 17.59
CA GLN A 402 17.34 -9.64 18.34
C GLN A 402 16.87 -8.47 19.20
N LEU A 403 17.18 -8.55 20.52
CA LEU A 403 16.91 -7.49 21.48
C LEU A 403 17.99 -6.42 21.41
N SER A 404 17.58 -5.16 21.40
CA SER A 404 18.47 -4.02 21.60
C SER A 404 18.78 -3.87 23.09
N LYS A 405 19.93 -3.31 23.43
CA LYS A 405 20.14 -2.72 24.75
C LYS A 405 19.07 -1.67 25.01
N THR A 406 18.74 -1.45 26.27
CA THR A 406 17.85 -0.35 26.64
C THR A 406 18.51 0.96 26.19
N VAL A 407 17.87 1.66 25.25
CA VAL A 407 18.31 3.00 24.87
C VAL A 407 17.75 3.95 25.92
N SER A 408 18.62 4.59 26.69
CA SER A 408 18.22 5.73 27.52
C SER A 408 17.82 6.87 26.58
N GLU A 409 16.55 7.29 26.65
CA GLU A 409 16.05 8.49 25.96
C GLU A 409 16.79 9.75 26.40
#